data_74e2f68ee2bb3e86a9e86c7b0c29705b
#
_entry.id   74e2f68ee2bb3e86a9e86c7b0c29705b
#
_cell.length_a   1.000
_cell.length_b   1.000
_cell.length_c   1.000
_cell.angle_alpha   90.00
_cell.angle_beta   90.00
_cell.angle_gamma   90.00
#
_symmetry.space_group_name_H-M   'P 1'
#
loop_
_entity.id
_entity.type
_entity.pdbx_description
1 polymer ?
#
loop_
_entity_poly.entity_id
_entity_poly.type
_entity_poly.pdbx_seq_one_letter_code
_entity_poly.pdbx_strand_id
1 'polypeptide(L)'
;LLDQGIHMLDLFRYFCGDFEAVKCFINNSYWNLEVEDNAYVILENKKGQNATFHSSATLWKHTFRLDLLLEDGYMIVEGLLSKTGSYGRERLIIGKRQFEDETEAVGNPSEEMIYFDKDLSWDLEVQSFKNCIFNNQPVTESSSQDAFKVMELIDLAYQDSLTVNKQRDH
;
A
#
# COMPACT_ATOMS: atom_id res chain seq x y z
N LEU A 1 2.34 -0.34 12.24
CA LEU A 1 2.84 0.40 11.07
C LEU A 1 4.10 -0.26 10.53
N LEU A 2 5.14 -0.41 11.33
CA LEU A 2 6.44 -0.93 10.91
C LEU A 2 6.39 -2.38 10.40
N ASP A 3 5.56 -3.23 10.95
CA ASP A 3 5.47 -4.65 10.57
C ASP A 3 4.64 -4.86 9.28
N GLN A 4 3.42 -4.34 9.23
CA GLN A 4 2.50 -4.58 8.11
C GLN A 4 2.30 -3.34 7.21
N GLY A 5 2.21 -2.17 7.80
CA GLY A 5 1.99 -0.91 7.07
C GLY A 5 3.14 -0.54 6.13
N ILE A 6 4.36 -0.99 6.44
CA ILE A 6 5.55 -0.75 5.62
C ILE A 6 5.36 -1.25 4.18
N HIS A 7 4.70 -2.38 3.98
CA HIS A 7 4.43 -2.94 2.66
C HIS A 7 3.52 -2.03 1.82
N MET A 8 2.56 -1.34 2.46
CA MET A 8 1.70 -0.38 1.77
C MET A 8 2.47 0.89 1.37
N LEU A 9 3.37 1.36 2.23
CA LEU A 9 4.24 2.50 1.94
C LEU A 9 5.15 2.21 0.74
N ASP A 10 5.68 1.00 0.67
CA ASP A 10 6.51 0.55 -0.45
C ASP A 10 5.70 0.48 -1.76
N LEU A 11 4.51 -0.12 -1.73
CA LEU A 11 3.60 -0.16 -2.88
C LEU A 11 3.19 1.25 -3.35
N PHE A 12 2.90 2.17 -2.44
CA PHE A 12 2.56 3.53 -2.82
C PHE A 12 3.74 4.24 -3.48
N ARG A 13 4.97 4.04 -2.99
CA ARG A 13 6.17 4.56 -3.63
C ARG A 13 6.38 3.95 -5.01
N TYR A 14 6.11 2.66 -5.17
CA TYR A 14 6.21 1.98 -6.46
C TYR A 14 5.30 2.62 -7.52
N PHE A 15 4.06 2.98 -7.16
CA PHE A 15 3.11 3.57 -8.10
C PHE A 15 3.24 5.09 -8.28
N CYS A 16 3.56 5.83 -7.21
CA CYS A 16 3.49 7.29 -7.18
C CYS A 16 4.87 7.97 -7.07
N GLY A 17 5.94 7.22 -6.78
CA GLY A 17 7.24 7.76 -6.42
C GLY A 17 7.31 8.22 -4.98
N ASP A 18 8.31 9.06 -4.65
CA ASP A 18 8.55 9.51 -3.29
C ASP A 18 7.48 10.46 -2.78
N PHE A 19 7.09 10.30 -1.52
CA PHE A 19 6.19 11.19 -0.78
C PHE A 19 6.98 12.12 0.13
N GLU A 20 6.47 13.33 0.36
CA GLU A 20 7.14 14.37 1.16
C GLU A 20 6.32 14.82 2.37
N ALA A 21 4.99 14.76 2.26
CA ALA A 21 4.09 15.11 3.34
C ALA A 21 3.42 13.87 3.92
N VAL A 22 3.44 13.77 5.24
CA VAL A 22 2.83 12.67 6.00
C VAL A 22 1.93 13.25 7.08
N LYS A 23 0.71 12.73 7.20
CA LYS A 23 -0.18 12.91 8.34
C LYS A 23 -0.57 11.55 8.88
N CYS A 24 -0.46 11.38 10.19
CA CYS A 24 -0.63 10.07 10.79
C CYS A 24 -1.32 10.12 12.14
N PHE A 25 -2.27 9.20 12.34
CA PHE A 25 -2.85 8.89 13.65
C PHE A 25 -2.45 7.46 14.01
N ILE A 26 -1.65 7.34 15.05
CA ILE A 26 -1.20 6.05 15.58
C ILE A 26 -1.77 5.92 16.99
N ASN A 27 -2.33 4.77 17.29
CA ASN A 27 -2.81 4.47 18.63
C ASN A 27 -2.62 2.99 19.01
N ASN A 28 -2.67 2.74 20.30
CA ASN A 28 -2.63 1.43 20.93
C ASN A 28 -3.78 1.38 21.95
N SER A 29 -4.99 1.19 21.45
CA SER A 29 -6.20 1.33 22.25
C SER A 29 -6.88 0.01 22.60
N TYR A 30 -6.50 -1.08 21.97
CA TYR A 30 -7.16 -2.37 22.16
C TYR A 30 -6.25 -3.40 22.84
N TRP A 31 -5.07 -3.67 22.29
CA TRP A 31 -4.20 -4.74 22.80
C TRP A 31 -3.32 -4.34 23.97
N ASN A 32 -3.16 -3.03 24.22
CA ASN A 32 -2.29 -2.48 25.26
C ASN A 32 -0.86 -3.05 25.20
N LEU A 33 -0.30 -3.12 23.99
CA LEU A 33 1.07 -3.54 23.72
C LEU A 33 2.03 -2.36 23.82
N GLU A 34 3.33 -2.60 23.75
CA GLU A 34 4.35 -1.54 23.66
C GLU A 34 4.39 -0.88 22.27
N VAL A 35 3.70 -1.45 21.28
CA VAL A 35 3.60 -0.99 19.90
C VAL A 35 2.16 -0.66 19.53
N GLU A 36 1.98 0.10 18.46
CA GLU A 36 0.66 0.46 17.95
C GLU A 36 -0.13 -0.76 17.45
N ASP A 37 -1.43 -0.71 17.64
CA ASP A 37 -2.39 -1.67 17.09
C ASP A 37 -3.18 -1.11 15.90
N ASN A 38 -3.14 0.21 15.69
CA ASN A 38 -3.77 0.90 14.57
C ASN A 38 -2.91 2.08 14.09
N ALA A 39 -2.82 2.24 12.78
CA ALA A 39 -2.21 3.39 12.13
C ALA A 39 -3.03 3.83 10.91
N TYR A 40 -3.45 5.10 10.90
CA TYR A 40 -4.09 5.78 9.78
C TYR A 40 -3.09 6.76 9.19
N VAL A 41 -2.77 6.61 7.93
CA VAL A 41 -1.73 7.40 7.26
C VAL A 41 -2.27 8.06 6.01
N ILE A 42 -1.94 9.33 5.82
CA ILE A 42 -2.20 10.12 4.62
C ILE A 42 -0.87 10.66 4.12
N LEU A 43 -0.61 10.51 2.85
CA LEU A 43 0.62 10.89 2.17
C LEU A 43 0.32 11.81 0.99
N GLU A 44 1.21 12.76 0.71
CA GLU A 44 1.17 13.59 -0.49
C GLU A 44 2.57 13.69 -1.10
N ASN A 45 2.65 13.63 -2.43
CA ASN A 45 3.90 13.81 -3.16
C ASN A 45 3.96 15.16 -3.88
N LYS A 46 5.12 15.51 -4.45
CA LYS A 46 5.35 16.77 -5.21
C LYS A 46 4.40 16.99 -6.37
N LYS A 47 3.80 15.94 -6.91
CA LYS A 47 2.86 16.01 -8.03
C LYS A 47 1.42 16.23 -7.56
N GLY A 48 1.18 16.34 -6.25
CA GLY A 48 -0.15 16.45 -5.66
C GLY A 48 -0.92 15.14 -5.66
N GLN A 49 -0.26 14.00 -5.87
CA GLN A 49 -0.89 12.69 -5.72
C GLN A 49 -0.97 12.35 -4.24
N ASN A 50 -2.13 11.85 -3.82
CA ASN A 50 -2.42 11.48 -2.44
C ASN A 50 -2.56 9.98 -2.31
N ALA A 51 -2.04 9.41 -1.22
CA ALA A 51 -2.26 8.04 -0.83
C ALA A 51 -2.71 7.96 0.63
N THR A 52 -3.61 7.02 0.92
CA THR A 52 -4.11 6.81 2.28
C THR A 52 -4.18 5.33 2.59
N PHE A 53 -3.87 4.95 3.82
CA PHE A 53 -4.12 3.59 4.26
C PHE A 53 -4.43 3.50 5.75
N HIS A 54 -5.07 2.40 6.12
CA HIS A 54 -5.27 1.97 7.48
C HIS A 54 -4.61 0.60 7.68
N SER A 55 -3.63 0.54 8.58
CA SER A 55 -3.03 -0.71 9.03
C SER A 55 -3.52 -1.01 10.45
N SER A 56 -4.08 -2.19 10.66
CA SER A 56 -4.71 -2.54 11.94
C SER A 56 -4.47 -3.98 12.34
N ALA A 57 -4.12 -4.18 13.61
CA ALA A 57 -4.08 -5.48 14.29
C ALA A 57 -5.38 -5.80 15.05
N THR A 58 -6.43 -4.97 14.88
CA THR A 58 -7.71 -5.11 15.60
C THR A 58 -8.86 -5.60 14.74
N LEU A 59 -8.61 -5.88 13.46
CA LEU A 59 -9.62 -6.44 12.56
C LEU A 59 -9.73 -7.97 12.76
N TRP A 60 -10.94 -8.44 13.07
CA TRP A 60 -11.21 -9.87 13.25
C TRP A 60 -11.12 -10.69 11.96
N LYS A 61 -11.34 -10.05 10.83
CA LYS A 61 -11.15 -10.64 9.51
C LYS A 61 -9.93 -10.00 8.86
N HIS A 62 -8.97 -10.80 8.45
CA HIS A 62 -7.86 -10.31 7.65
C HIS A 62 -8.40 -9.76 6.33
N THR A 63 -8.03 -8.55 6.00
CA THR A 63 -8.42 -7.87 4.77
C THR A 63 -7.19 -7.24 4.12
N PHE A 64 -7.13 -7.36 2.80
CA PHE A 64 -6.23 -6.57 1.96
C PHE A 64 -7.04 -5.98 0.83
N ARG A 65 -6.92 -4.69 0.63
CA ARG A 65 -7.50 -3.98 -0.50
C ARG A 65 -6.60 -2.82 -0.88
N LEU A 66 -6.28 -2.72 -2.16
CA LEU A 66 -5.56 -1.61 -2.76
C LEU A 66 -6.39 -1.06 -3.90
N ASP A 67 -6.77 0.21 -3.81
CA ASP A 67 -7.46 0.94 -4.86
C ASP A 67 -6.48 1.89 -5.55
N LEU A 68 -6.37 1.80 -6.86
CA LEU A 68 -5.57 2.69 -7.70
C LEU A 68 -6.52 3.45 -8.63
N LEU A 69 -6.62 4.77 -8.42
CA LEU A 69 -7.38 5.66 -9.27
C LEU A 69 -6.45 6.25 -10.34
N LEU A 70 -6.78 6.04 -11.58
CA LEU A 70 -5.99 6.40 -12.76
C LEU A 70 -6.76 7.38 -13.63
N GLU A 71 -6.10 7.98 -14.61
CA GLU A 71 -6.73 8.93 -15.53
C GLU A 71 -7.87 8.30 -16.33
N ASP A 72 -7.68 7.08 -16.83
CA ASP A 72 -8.61 6.38 -17.71
C ASP A 72 -9.41 5.26 -17.02
N GLY A 73 -9.38 5.20 -15.68
CA GLY A 73 -10.10 4.17 -14.96
C GLY A 73 -9.55 3.91 -13.56
N TYR A 74 -9.73 2.68 -13.09
CA TYR A 74 -9.24 2.25 -11.80
C TYR A 74 -8.81 0.78 -11.81
N MET A 75 -7.97 0.43 -10.87
CA MET A 75 -7.64 -0.95 -10.55
C MET A 75 -7.84 -1.18 -9.05
N ILE A 76 -8.38 -2.33 -8.71
CA ILE A 76 -8.58 -2.74 -7.33
C ILE A 76 -7.96 -4.13 -7.15
N VAL A 77 -7.06 -4.26 -6.19
CA VAL A 77 -6.56 -5.56 -5.74
C VAL A 77 -7.25 -5.91 -4.44
N GLU A 78 -7.91 -7.04 -4.38
CA GLU A 78 -8.57 -7.55 -3.17
C GLU A 78 -8.11 -8.97 -2.86
N GLY A 79 -8.00 -9.24 -1.55
CA GLY A 79 -7.44 -10.51 -1.08
C GLY A 79 -5.93 -10.55 -1.22
N LEU A 80 -5.33 -11.58 -0.69
CA LEU A 80 -3.90 -11.81 -0.77
C LEU A 80 -3.65 -13.31 -0.68
N LEU A 81 -2.89 -13.85 -1.62
CA LEU A 81 -2.47 -15.25 -1.55
C LEU A 81 -1.59 -15.45 -0.31
N SER A 82 -2.03 -16.28 0.58
CA SER A 82 -1.33 -16.62 1.82
C SER A 82 -1.49 -18.10 2.14
N LYS A 83 -0.54 -18.68 2.87
CA LYS A 83 -0.58 -20.08 3.27
C LYS A 83 -1.85 -20.45 4.07
N THR A 84 -2.39 -19.49 4.81
CA THR A 84 -3.58 -19.69 5.64
C THR A 84 -4.90 -19.44 4.90
N GLY A 85 -4.85 -18.80 3.72
CA GLY A 85 -6.04 -18.35 3.00
C GLY A 85 -6.88 -17.29 3.73
N SER A 86 -6.35 -16.70 4.80
CA SER A 86 -7.09 -15.80 5.70
C SER A 86 -7.53 -14.49 5.05
N TYR A 87 -6.84 -14.04 4.00
CA TYR A 87 -7.19 -12.83 3.24
C TYR A 87 -8.20 -13.07 2.11
N GLY A 88 -8.62 -14.33 1.91
CA GLY A 88 -9.49 -14.73 0.80
C GLY A 88 -8.72 -14.90 -0.52
N ARG A 89 -9.49 -15.13 -1.60
CA ARG A 89 -8.93 -15.31 -2.94
C ARG A 89 -8.45 -13.98 -3.50
N GLU A 90 -7.24 -13.94 -4.01
CA GLU A 90 -6.67 -12.75 -4.63
C GLU A 90 -7.31 -12.50 -5.99
N ARG A 91 -7.70 -11.24 -6.23
CA ARG A 91 -8.28 -10.80 -7.50
C ARG A 91 -7.88 -9.38 -7.84
N LEU A 92 -7.72 -9.14 -9.13
CA LEU A 92 -7.58 -7.81 -9.72
C LEU A 92 -8.88 -7.46 -10.43
N ILE A 93 -9.44 -6.30 -10.12
CA ILE A 93 -10.59 -5.71 -10.77
C ILE A 93 -10.09 -4.52 -11.57
N ILE A 94 -10.47 -4.43 -12.84
CA ILE A 94 -10.11 -3.35 -13.74
C ILE A 94 -11.39 -2.72 -14.27
N GLY A 95 -11.61 -1.45 -13.96
CA GLY A 95 -12.68 -0.64 -14.51
C GLY A 95 -12.11 0.44 -15.42
N LYS A 96 -12.52 0.47 -16.68
CA LYS A 96 -12.17 1.54 -17.61
C LYS A 96 -13.22 2.63 -17.57
N ARG A 97 -12.79 3.88 -17.66
CA ARG A 97 -13.69 5.03 -17.77
C ARG A 97 -14.54 4.86 -19.03
N GLN A 98 -15.84 4.98 -18.85
CA GLN A 98 -16.85 4.90 -19.92
C GLN A 98 -17.70 6.15 -19.87
N PHE A 99 -18.19 6.58 -21.03
CA PHE A 99 -19.06 7.74 -21.16
C PHE A 99 -20.38 7.31 -21.75
N GLU A 100 -21.48 7.88 -21.27
CA GLU A 100 -22.80 7.73 -21.86
C GLU A 100 -22.96 8.65 -23.08
N ASP A 101 -22.30 9.83 -23.02
CA ASP A 101 -22.17 10.80 -24.09
C ASP A 101 -20.80 11.48 -24.04
N GLU A 102 -20.59 12.60 -24.73
CA GLU A 102 -19.31 13.31 -24.79
C GLU A 102 -18.88 13.92 -23.44
N THR A 103 -19.80 14.07 -22.49
CA THR A 103 -19.58 14.83 -21.25
C THR A 103 -19.84 14.05 -19.97
N GLU A 104 -20.71 13.04 -19.98
CA GLU A 104 -21.15 12.33 -18.80
C GLU A 104 -20.47 10.95 -18.70
N ALA A 105 -19.66 10.76 -17.66
CA ALA A 105 -19.06 9.47 -17.36
C ALA A 105 -20.08 8.54 -16.70
N VAL A 106 -20.06 7.27 -17.11
CA VAL A 106 -20.85 6.20 -16.48
C VAL A 106 -20.36 6.01 -15.05
N GLY A 107 -21.26 6.17 -14.07
CA GLY A 107 -20.93 6.03 -12.65
C GLY A 107 -20.66 4.60 -12.19
N ASN A 108 -21.04 3.60 -13.00
CA ASN A 108 -20.81 2.19 -12.76
C ASN A 108 -20.34 1.49 -14.04
N PRO A 109 -19.08 1.68 -14.44
CA PRO A 109 -18.53 1.08 -15.65
C PRO A 109 -18.43 -0.44 -15.55
N SER A 110 -18.34 -1.10 -16.71
CA SER A 110 -18.10 -2.55 -16.75
C SER A 110 -16.72 -2.87 -16.16
N GLU A 111 -16.66 -3.94 -15.38
CA GLU A 111 -15.45 -4.40 -14.74
C GLU A 111 -14.95 -5.73 -15.33
N GLU A 112 -13.64 -5.83 -15.50
CA GLU A 112 -12.95 -7.09 -15.75
C GLU A 112 -12.39 -7.62 -14.44
N MET A 113 -12.64 -8.90 -14.13
CA MET A 113 -12.08 -9.57 -12.95
C MET A 113 -11.08 -10.65 -13.34
N ILE A 114 -9.88 -10.58 -12.77
CA ILE A 114 -8.82 -11.55 -12.94
C ILE A 114 -8.53 -12.17 -11.57
N TYR A 115 -8.57 -13.50 -11.48
CA TYR A 115 -8.27 -14.24 -10.25
C TYR A 115 -6.89 -14.85 -10.30
N PHE A 116 -6.20 -14.81 -9.16
CA PHE A 116 -4.89 -15.42 -8.97
C PHE A 116 -5.05 -16.56 -7.96
N ASP A 117 -4.58 -17.74 -8.33
CA ASP A 117 -4.68 -18.95 -7.49
C ASP A 117 -3.31 -19.53 -7.14
N LYS A 118 -2.23 -18.93 -7.67
CA LYS A 118 -0.87 -19.37 -7.44
C LYS A 118 0.02 -18.20 -7.08
N ASP A 119 0.64 -18.31 -5.92
CA ASP A 119 1.65 -17.36 -5.48
C ASP A 119 3.01 -17.69 -6.14
N LEU A 120 3.51 -16.80 -6.96
CA LEU A 120 4.81 -16.89 -7.62
C LEU A 120 5.79 -15.83 -7.10
N SER A 121 5.41 -15.02 -6.13
CA SER A 121 6.17 -13.84 -5.69
C SER A 121 7.59 -14.20 -5.25
N TRP A 122 7.75 -15.22 -4.42
CA TRP A 122 9.05 -15.69 -3.95
C TRP A 122 9.94 -16.24 -5.07
N ASP A 123 9.36 -17.00 -6.00
CA ASP A 123 10.10 -17.56 -7.14
C ASP A 123 10.61 -16.43 -8.04
N LEU A 124 9.77 -15.45 -8.32
CA LEU A 124 10.10 -14.30 -9.17
C LEU A 124 11.17 -13.42 -8.50
N GLU A 125 11.05 -13.13 -7.20
CA GLU A 125 12.01 -12.35 -6.45
C GLU A 125 13.39 -13.02 -6.44
N VAL A 126 13.46 -14.29 -6.08
CA VAL A 126 14.72 -15.06 -6.05
C VAL A 126 15.33 -15.15 -7.44
N GLN A 127 14.51 -15.35 -8.47
CA GLN A 127 14.98 -15.39 -9.86
C GLN A 127 15.53 -14.05 -10.33
N SER A 128 14.85 -12.95 -10.01
CA SER A 128 15.31 -11.58 -10.30
C SER A 128 16.65 -11.30 -9.66
N PHE A 129 16.77 -11.56 -8.36
CA PHE A 129 18.01 -11.36 -7.61
C PHE A 129 19.17 -12.21 -8.16
N LYS A 130 18.91 -13.49 -8.44
CA LYS A 130 19.88 -14.39 -9.09
C LYS A 130 20.35 -13.83 -10.42
N ASN A 131 19.45 -13.32 -11.27
CA ASN A 131 19.80 -12.75 -12.56
C ASN A 131 20.68 -11.51 -12.42
N CYS A 132 20.45 -10.66 -11.41
CA CYS A 132 21.32 -9.52 -11.11
C CYS A 132 22.75 -9.98 -10.79
N ILE A 133 22.91 -11.03 -9.98
CA ILE A 133 24.22 -11.58 -9.63
C ILE A 133 24.93 -12.15 -10.86
N PHE A 134 24.29 -13.04 -11.61
CA PHE A 134 24.92 -13.74 -12.74
C PHE A 134 25.27 -12.82 -13.90
N ASN A 135 24.47 -11.79 -14.12
CA ASN A 135 24.69 -10.84 -15.21
C ASN A 135 25.43 -9.57 -14.77
N ASN A 136 25.89 -9.52 -13.51
CA ASN A 136 26.54 -8.35 -12.92
C ASN A 136 25.73 -7.06 -13.14
N GLN A 137 24.41 -7.15 -12.95
CA GLN A 137 23.47 -6.03 -13.08
C GLN A 137 23.11 -5.46 -11.71
N PRO A 138 22.88 -4.15 -11.58
CA PRO A 138 22.39 -3.57 -10.34
C PRO A 138 20.98 -4.10 -10.01
N VAL A 139 20.67 -4.18 -8.71
CA VAL A 139 19.30 -4.41 -8.25
C VAL A 139 18.52 -3.09 -8.45
N THR A 140 17.55 -3.10 -9.35
CA THR A 140 16.76 -1.90 -9.71
C THR A 140 15.38 -1.89 -9.07
N GLU A 141 14.89 -3.05 -8.63
CA GLU A 141 13.62 -3.20 -7.94
C GLU A 141 13.87 -3.64 -6.51
N SER A 142 13.13 -3.07 -5.56
CA SER A 142 13.30 -3.36 -4.13
C SER A 142 14.75 -3.23 -3.65
N SER A 143 15.41 -2.16 -4.07
CA SER A 143 16.80 -1.89 -3.71
C SER A 143 16.93 -1.47 -2.24
N SER A 144 18.16 -1.49 -1.71
CA SER A 144 18.45 -0.94 -0.38
C SER A 144 18.09 0.56 -0.28
N GLN A 145 18.13 1.29 -1.39
CA GLN A 145 17.72 2.68 -1.44
C GLN A 145 16.19 2.80 -1.30
N ASP A 146 15.42 1.90 -1.91
CA ASP A 146 13.97 1.86 -1.75
C ASP A 146 13.60 1.53 -0.31
N ALA A 147 14.23 0.54 0.28
CA ALA A 147 14.05 0.20 1.70
C ALA A 147 14.35 1.38 2.63
N PHE A 148 15.46 2.11 2.36
CA PHE A 148 15.79 3.32 3.13
C PHE A 148 14.70 4.39 3.00
N LYS A 149 14.20 4.65 1.79
CA LYS A 149 13.13 5.63 1.55
C LYS A 149 11.82 5.27 2.25
N VAL A 150 11.48 3.99 2.29
CA VAL A 150 10.31 3.53 3.05
C VAL A 150 10.50 3.76 4.55
N MET A 151 11.70 3.50 5.08
CA MET A 151 12.00 3.77 6.49
C MET A 151 11.97 5.27 6.83
N GLU A 152 12.38 6.16 5.91
CA GLU A 152 12.20 7.61 6.09
C GLU A 152 10.71 7.97 6.24
N LEU A 153 9.80 7.38 5.45
CA LEU A 153 8.35 7.61 5.58
C LEU A 153 7.80 7.07 6.91
N ILE A 154 8.27 5.93 7.38
CA ILE A 154 7.91 5.38 8.70
C ILE A 154 8.30 6.36 9.80
N ASP A 155 9.53 6.88 9.76
CA ASP A 155 10.01 7.84 10.76
C ASP A 155 9.17 9.15 10.75
N LEU A 156 8.89 9.68 9.57
CA LEU A 156 8.01 10.85 9.41
C LEU A 156 6.61 10.61 9.99
N ALA A 157 6.03 9.43 9.79
CA ALA A 157 4.72 9.08 10.33
C ALA A 157 4.74 9.04 11.87
N TYR A 158 5.75 8.44 12.47
CA TYR A 158 5.89 8.43 13.93
C TYR A 158 6.12 9.85 14.49
N GLN A 159 6.93 10.68 13.85
CA GLN A 159 7.16 12.06 14.26
C GLN A 159 5.88 12.92 14.20
N ASP A 160 5.08 12.81 13.14
CA ASP A 160 3.81 13.53 13.02
C ASP A 160 2.82 13.10 14.11
N SER A 161 2.70 11.80 14.37
CA SER A 161 1.82 11.26 15.41
C SER A 161 2.21 11.75 16.81
N LEU A 162 3.49 11.82 17.15
CA LEU A 162 3.97 12.35 18.43
C LEU A 162 3.63 13.84 18.58
N THR A 163 3.67 14.61 17.50
CA THR A 163 3.32 16.02 17.50
C THR A 163 1.83 16.23 17.76
N VAL A 164 0.98 15.42 17.12
CA VAL A 164 -0.48 15.45 17.32
C VAL A 164 -0.86 15.11 18.77
N ASN A 165 -0.22 14.10 19.37
CA ASN A 165 -0.51 13.68 20.74
C ASN A 165 -0.14 14.77 21.75
N LYS A 166 1.00 15.45 21.60
CA LYS A 166 1.37 16.57 22.47
C LYS A 166 0.39 17.75 22.43
N GLN A 167 -0.31 17.95 21.32
CA GLN A 167 -1.32 19.03 21.20
C GLN A 167 -2.64 18.67 21.86
N ARG A 168 -2.92 17.40 22.13
CA ARG A 168 -4.15 16.94 22.82
C ARG A 168 -4.05 17.00 24.34
N ASP A 169 -2.84 17.02 24.88
CA ASP A 169 -2.58 17.05 26.33
C ASP A 169 -2.56 18.49 26.89
N HIS A 170 -2.85 19.50 26.05
CA HIS A 170 -3.02 20.92 26.40
C HIS A 170 -4.44 21.41 26.08
#